data_b35ca57dcf56ebb0b897de8c112fcf1f
#
_entry.id   b35ca57dcf56ebb0b897de8c112fcf1f
#
_cell.length_a   1.000
_cell.length_b   1.000
_cell.length_c   1.000
_cell.angle_alpha   90.00
_cell.angle_beta   90.00
_cell.angle_gamma   90.00
#
_symmetry.space_group_name_H-M   'P 1'
#
loop_
_entity.id
_entity.type
_entity.pdbx_description
1 polymer ?
#
loop_
_entity_poly.entity_id
_entity_poly.type
_entity_poly.pdbx_seq_one_letter_code
_entity_poly.pdbx_strand_id
1 'polypeptide(L)'
;MVGLSRIHSTRRIINFLKSNNVDTPVIHHIVFENESKDELVLTTGSQVGCSLVDGNGDGAMIESSGISDLNFLRLTSFGLLQGSRMRNIKTEYVSCPSCGRTLFDLQLVTKEISESTGHLPGVCEGDSVYLRLRER
;
A
#
# COMPACT_ATOMS: atom_id res chain seq x y z
N MET A 1 -9.41 -18.14 25.79
CA MET A 1 -8.46 -17.02 25.69
C MET A 1 -8.80 -16.27 24.39
N VAL A 2 -9.29 -15.05 24.47
CA VAL A 2 -9.45 -14.21 23.29
C VAL A 2 -8.03 -13.87 22.85
N GLY A 3 -7.58 -14.45 21.73
CA GLY A 3 -6.25 -14.19 21.20
C GLY A 3 -6.10 -12.69 20.89
N LEU A 4 -5.03 -12.07 21.34
CA LEU A 4 -4.70 -10.69 20.98
C LEU A 4 -4.66 -10.60 19.45
N SER A 5 -5.39 -9.64 18.90
CA SER A 5 -5.32 -9.34 17.46
C SER A 5 -3.86 -9.12 17.06
N ARG A 6 -3.48 -9.59 15.87
CA ARG A 6 -2.13 -9.41 15.29
C ARG A 6 -1.66 -7.95 15.39
N ILE A 7 -2.55 -7.00 15.08
CA ILE A 7 -2.26 -5.56 15.14
C ILE A 7 -1.82 -5.13 16.54
N HIS A 8 -2.54 -5.58 17.58
CA HIS A 8 -2.20 -5.25 18.97
C HIS A 8 -0.86 -5.87 19.39
N SER A 9 -0.60 -7.12 18.98
CA SER A 9 0.67 -7.80 19.27
C SER A 9 1.83 -7.09 18.59
N THR A 10 1.68 -6.70 17.34
CA THR A 10 2.68 -5.94 16.58
C THR A 10 2.97 -4.59 17.25
N ARG A 11 1.95 -3.82 17.60
CA ARG A 11 2.13 -2.53 18.29
C ARG A 11 2.86 -2.68 19.62
N ARG A 12 2.54 -3.72 20.39
CA ARG A 12 3.24 -3.99 21.64
C ARG A 12 4.71 -4.30 21.45
N ILE A 13 5.06 -5.12 20.46
CA ILE A 13 6.46 -5.46 20.13
C ILE A 13 7.21 -4.20 19.70
N ILE A 14 6.66 -3.42 18.79
CA ILE A 14 7.31 -2.20 18.29
C ILE A 14 7.48 -1.16 19.40
N ASN A 15 6.47 -0.97 20.25
CA ASN A 15 6.59 -0.08 21.39
C ASN A 15 7.69 -0.55 22.36
N PHE A 16 7.81 -1.85 22.58
CA PHE A 16 8.89 -2.43 23.40
C PHE A 16 10.25 -2.16 22.77
N LEU A 17 10.43 -2.37 21.47
CA LEU A 17 11.69 -2.07 20.77
C LEU A 17 12.05 -0.58 20.89
N LYS A 18 11.09 0.31 20.62
CA LYS A 18 11.27 1.76 20.74
C LYS A 18 11.64 2.18 22.17
N SER A 19 10.98 1.62 23.18
CA SER A 19 11.26 1.92 24.60
C SER A 19 12.65 1.48 25.06
N ASN A 20 13.21 0.47 24.40
CA ASN A 20 14.57 -0.03 24.70
C ASN A 20 15.62 0.53 23.74
N ASN A 21 15.29 1.52 22.91
CA ASN A 21 16.19 2.09 21.90
C ASN A 21 16.81 1.03 20.96
N VAL A 22 16.02 0.00 20.60
CA VAL A 22 16.43 -1.03 19.66
C VAL A 22 15.99 -0.60 18.27
N ASP A 23 16.94 -0.21 17.44
CA ASP A 23 16.73 0.19 16.05
C ASP A 23 17.04 -0.99 15.12
N THR A 24 16.06 -1.89 15.02
CA THR A 24 16.16 -3.09 14.18
C THR A 24 15.04 -3.07 13.15
N PRO A 25 15.32 -3.32 11.85
CA PRO A 25 14.29 -3.41 10.83
C PRO A 25 13.26 -4.49 11.15
N VAL A 26 11.98 -4.13 11.00
CA VAL A 26 10.86 -5.02 11.29
C VAL A 26 10.14 -5.35 9.98
N ILE A 27 10.14 -6.64 9.61
CA ILE A 27 9.41 -7.15 8.45
C ILE A 27 8.15 -7.87 8.93
N HIS A 28 7.00 -7.45 8.41
CA HIS A 28 5.74 -8.13 8.66
C HIS A 28 5.62 -9.35 7.78
N HIS A 29 5.62 -10.54 8.37
CA HIS A 29 5.41 -11.80 7.66
C HIS A 29 3.98 -12.29 7.83
N ILE A 30 3.26 -12.46 6.72
CA ILE A 30 1.93 -13.09 6.67
C ILE A 30 2.04 -14.43 5.99
N VAL A 31 1.50 -15.46 6.63
CA VAL A 31 1.23 -16.77 6.06
C VAL A 31 -0.26 -16.88 5.78
N PHE A 32 -0.63 -17.18 4.54
CA PHE A 32 -2.01 -17.26 4.09
C PHE A 32 -2.27 -18.65 3.49
N GLU A 33 -3.25 -19.36 4.03
CA GLU A 33 -3.49 -20.77 3.68
C GLU A 33 -4.62 -20.95 2.66
N ASN A 34 -5.51 -19.94 2.50
CA ASN A 34 -6.64 -20.01 1.58
C ASN A 34 -6.24 -19.74 0.13
N GLU A 35 -7.10 -20.12 -0.81
CA GLU A 35 -6.89 -19.94 -2.25
C GLU A 35 -7.47 -18.62 -2.80
N SER A 36 -8.22 -17.90 -1.99
CA SER A 36 -8.89 -16.66 -2.40
C SER A 36 -7.90 -15.49 -2.50
N LYS A 37 -7.67 -15.02 -3.72
CA LYS A 37 -6.82 -13.85 -3.99
C LYS A 37 -7.35 -12.57 -3.34
N ASP A 38 -8.66 -12.36 -3.37
CA ASP A 38 -9.30 -11.18 -2.79
C ASP A 38 -9.18 -11.17 -1.26
N GLU A 39 -9.39 -12.33 -0.63
CA GLU A 39 -9.24 -12.48 0.81
C GLU A 39 -7.80 -12.24 1.27
N LEU A 40 -6.81 -12.71 0.49
CA LEU A 40 -5.40 -12.42 0.75
C LEU A 40 -5.13 -10.92 0.73
N VAL A 41 -5.61 -10.20 -0.29
CA VAL A 41 -5.42 -8.74 -0.41
C VAL A 41 -6.07 -8.01 0.77
N LEU A 42 -7.32 -8.35 1.10
CA LEU A 42 -8.04 -7.74 2.22
C LEU A 42 -7.37 -8.02 3.56
N THR A 43 -6.97 -9.26 3.81
CA THR A 43 -6.30 -9.68 5.05
C THR A 43 -4.94 -8.97 5.20
N THR A 44 -4.16 -8.94 4.13
CA THR A 44 -2.84 -8.30 4.13
C THR A 44 -2.97 -6.79 4.33
N GLY A 45 -3.89 -6.14 3.61
CA GLY A 45 -4.18 -4.71 3.75
C GLY A 45 -4.63 -4.32 5.16
N SER A 46 -5.54 -5.09 5.74
CA SER A 46 -6.07 -4.80 7.08
C SER A 46 -5.08 -5.11 8.20
N GLN A 47 -4.31 -6.19 8.12
CA GLN A 47 -3.42 -6.62 9.21
C GLN A 47 -2.02 -6.01 9.17
N VAL A 48 -1.46 -5.81 7.98
CA VAL A 48 -0.12 -5.25 7.81
C VAL A 48 -0.17 -3.81 7.35
N GLY A 49 -1.04 -3.50 6.39
CA GLY A 49 -1.15 -2.14 5.85
C GLY A 49 -1.39 -1.09 6.92
N CYS A 50 -2.27 -1.35 7.88
CA CYS A 50 -2.51 -0.42 8.99
C CYS A 50 -1.27 -0.20 9.86
N SER A 51 -0.44 -1.23 10.08
CA SER A 51 0.81 -1.10 10.85
C SER A 51 1.83 -0.26 10.10
N LEU A 52 1.96 -0.48 8.78
CA LEU A 52 2.89 0.28 7.92
C LEU A 52 2.49 1.76 7.81
N VAL A 53 1.18 2.06 7.68
CA VAL A 53 0.66 3.45 7.66
C VAL A 53 0.97 4.17 8.98
N ASP A 54 0.95 3.45 10.11
CA ASP A 54 1.33 3.98 11.42
C ASP A 54 2.86 4.16 11.60
N GLY A 55 3.66 3.85 10.57
CA GLY A 55 5.13 3.86 10.66
C GLY A 55 5.67 2.74 11.54
N ASN A 56 4.96 1.63 11.62
CA ASN A 56 5.33 0.47 12.42
C ASN A 56 5.74 -0.70 11.53
N GLY A 57 6.98 -0.70 11.09
CA GLY A 57 7.61 -1.73 10.26
C GLY A 57 8.25 -1.15 9.01
N ASP A 58 9.17 -1.93 8.42
CA ASP A 58 10.04 -1.52 7.33
C ASP A 58 9.78 -2.30 6.04
N GLY A 59 8.98 -3.37 6.13
CA GLY A 59 8.69 -4.21 4.98
C GLY A 59 7.59 -5.24 5.23
N ALA A 60 7.22 -5.94 4.16
CA ALA A 60 6.22 -6.99 4.19
C ALA A 60 6.68 -8.22 3.41
N MET A 61 6.41 -9.40 3.93
CA MET A 61 6.60 -10.69 3.29
C MET A 61 5.28 -11.46 3.29
N ILE A 62 4.85 -11.91 2.12
CA ILE A 62 3.62 -12.69 1.96
C ILE A 62 4.02 -14.09 1.52
N GLU A 63 3.60 -15.08 2.30
CA GLU A 63 3.72 -16.49 2.00
C GLU A 63 2.33 -17.10 1.84
N SER A 64 2.12 -17.93 0.83
CA SER A 64 0.85 -18.61 0.62
C SER A 64 1.08 -20.06 0.18
N SER A 65 0.36 -20.98 0.82
CA SER A 65 0.29 -22.38 0.38
C SER A 65 -0.83 -22.61 -0.62
N GLY A 66 -1.90 -21.82 -0.57
CA GLY A 66 -3.06 -21.95 -1.47
C GLY A 66 -2.91 -21.19 -2.80
N ILE A 67 -2.03 -20.19 -2.89
CA ILE A 67 -1.84 -19.36 -4.08
C ILE A 67 -0.41 -19.55 -4.59
N SER A 68 -0.24 -20.29 -5.69
CA SER A 68 1.05 -20.56 -6.32
C SER A 68 1.53 -19.46 -7.29
N ASP A 69 0.70 -18.45 -7.57
CA ASP A 69 1.02 -17.35 -8.48
C ASP A 69 1.98 -16.35 -7.80
N LEU A 70 3.27 -16.60 -7.93
CA LEU A 70 4.32 -15.76 -7.34
C LEU A 70 4.28 -14.31 -7.86
N ASN A 71 3.85 -14.11 -9.11
CA ASN A 71 3.74 -12.76 -9.65
C ASN A 71 2.63 -11.97 -8.94
N PHE A 72 1.49 -12.63 -8.67
CA PHE A 72 0.41 -12.05 -7.90
C PHE A 72 0.86 -11.71 -6.46
N LEU A 73 1.54 -12.64 -5.77
CA LEU A 73 2.05 -12.40 -4.41
C LEU A 73 3.04 -11.22 -4.39
N ARG A 74 3.93 -11.16 -5.37
CA ARG A 74 4.88 -10.04 -5.53
C ARG A 74 4.15 -8.71 -5.76
N LEU A 75 3.19 -8.67 -6.68
CA LEU A 75 2.42 -7.46 -6.97
C LEU A 75 1.59 -7.01 -5.76
N THR A 76 1.03 -7.94 -5.00
CA THR A 76 0.30 -7.64 -3.76
C THR A 76 1.22 -7.05 -2.70
N SER A 77 2.42 -7.62 -2.51
CA SER A 77 3.41 -7.09 -1.55
C SER A 77 3.83 -5.67 -1.91
N PHE A 78 4.11 -5.41 -3.18
CA PHE A 78 4.46 -4.08 -3.65
C PHE A 78 3.29 -3.11 -3.60
N GLY A 79 2.08 -3.55 -3.95
CA GLY A 79 0.87 -2.75 -3.84
C GLY A 79 0.58 -2.34 -2.39
N LEU A 80 0.84 -3.25 -1.44
CA LEU A 80 0.72 -2.96 -0.01
C LEU A 80 1.70 -1.87 0.44
N LEU A 81 2.98 -1.98 0.04
CA LEU A 81 4.00 -0.98 0.37
C LEU A 81 3.70 0.37 -0.29
N GLN A 82 3.20 0.38 -1.52
CA GLN A 82 2.79 1.60 -2.21
C GLN A 82 1.56 2.23 -1.55
N GLY A 83 0.53 1.46 -1.25
CA GLY A 83 -0.69 1.94 -0.58
C GLY A 83 -0.42 2.50 0.83
N SER A 84 0.59 1.98 1.53
CA SER A 84 1.05 2.49 2.82
C SER A 84 2.10 3.61 2.72
N ARG A 85 2.41 4.08 1.52
CA ARG A 85 3.39 5.14 1.25
C ARG A 85 4.84 4.80 1.64
N MET A 86 5.14 3.53 1.84
CA MET A 86 6.49 3.08 2.18
C MET A 86 7.40 2.99 0.96
N ARG A 87 6.83 2.75 -0.23
CA ARG A 87 7.58 2.61 -1.47
C ARG A 87 6.71 2.92 -2.68
N ASN A 88 7.14 3.83 -3.53
CA ASN A 88 6.51 4.12 -4.82
C ASN A 88 7.13 3.24 -5.92
N ILE A 89 6.29 2.46 -6.61
CA ILE A 89 6.72 1.56 -7.69
C ILE A 89 6.08 1.98 -9.01
N LYS A 90 4.88 2.52 -8.92
CA LYS A 90 4.09 2.97 -10.07
C LYS A 90 3.66 4.41 -9.85
N THR A 91 3.53 5.15 -10.94
CA THR A 91 2.90 6.46 -10.91
C THR A 91 1.45 6.33 -10.46
N GLU A 92 1.05 7.10 -9.46
CA GLU A 92 -0.34 7.18 -9.00
C GLU A 92 -0.98 8.42 -9.60
N TYR A 93 -2.12 8.22 -10.27
CA TYR A 93 -2.93 9.30 -10.81
C TYR A 93 -4.06 9.59 -9.83
N VAL A 94 -4.00 10.73 -9.17
CA VAL A 94 -5.05 11.16 -8.24
C VAL A 94 -5.88 12.25 -8.93
N SER A 95 -7.10 11.92 -9.33
CA SER A 95 -8.06 12.87 -9.87
C SER A 95 -9.04 13.29 -8.79
N CYS A 96 -9.00 14.56 -8.41
CA CYS A 96 -9.96 15.11 -7.45
C CYS A 96 -11.16 15.71 -8.20
N PRO A 97 -12.42 15.29 -7.93
CA PRO A 97 -13.61 15.80 -8.60
C PRO A 97 -13.94 17.28 -8.23
N SER A 98 -13.01 17.96 -7.56
CA SER A 98 -12.99 19.41 -7.35
C SER A 98 -14.35 20.01 -6.94
N CYS A 99 -14.98 19.44 -5.90
CA CYS A 99 -16.22 19.98 -5.31
C CYS A 99 -17.37 20.17 -6.31
N GLY A 100 -17.40 19.40 -7.40
CA GLY A 100 -18.49 19.45 -8.41
C GLY A 100 -18.44 20.65 -9.36
N ARG A 101 -17.32 21.37 -9.45
CA ARG A 101 -17.14 22.54 -10.34
C ARG A 101 -16.36 22.21 -11.62
N THR A 102 -16.07 20.96 -11.89
CA THR A 102 -15.39 20.56 -13.13
C THR A 102 -16.37 20.62 -14.31
N LEU A 103 -16.04 21.43 -15.32
CA LEU A 103 -16.81 21.57 -16.56
C LEU A 103 -16.39 20.57 -17.65
N PHE A 104 -15.48 19.67 -17.35
CA PHE A 104 -14.95 18.67 -18.27
C PHE A 104 -15.02 17.27 -17.65
N ASP A 105 -14.97 16.23 -18.50
CA ASP A 105 -14.93 14.84 -18.05
C ASP A 105 -13.56 14.51 -17.46
N LEU A 106 -13.51 14.51 -16.12
CA LEU A 106 -12.30 14.25 -15.36
C LEU A 106 -11.77 12.82 -15.60
N GLN A 107 -12.66 11.85 -15.81
CA GLN A 107 -12.25 10.46 -16.04
C GLN A 107 -11.56 10.32 -17.40
N LEU A 108 -12.10 10.96 -18.43
CA LEU A 108 -11.50 10.97 -19.77
C LEU A 108 -10.11 11.59 -19.76
N VAL A 109 -9.98 12.78 -19.16
CA VAL A 109 -8.69 13.49 -19.08
C VAL A 109 -7.65 12.70 -18.27
N THR A 110 -8.07 12.11 -17.15
CA THR A 110 -7.17 11.26 -16.33
C THR A 110 -6.70 10.03 -17.12
N LYS A 111 -7.58 9.44 -17.91
CA LYS A 111 -7.25 8.30 -18.78
C LYS A 111 -6.24 8.69 -19.85
N GLU A 112 -6.46 9.78 -20.57
CA GLU A 112 -5.55 10.29 -21.60
C GLU A 112 -4.15 10.59 -21.04
N ILE A 113 -4.08 11.22 -19.87
CA ILE A 113 -2.80 11.47 -19.17
C ILE A 113 -2.13 10.17 -18.78
N SER A 114 -2.87 9.22 -18.20
CA SER A 114 -2.35 7.92 -17.82
C SER A 114 -1.82 7.13 -19.02
N GLU A 115 -2.51 7.16 -20.15
CA GLU A 115 -2.06 6.51 -21.39
C GLU A 115 -0.78 7.17 -21.95
N SER A 116 -0.67 8.49 -21.85
CA SER A 116 0.49 9.24 -22.36
C SER A 116 1.73 9.11 -21.47
N THR A 117 1.55 8.94 -20.15
CA THR A 117 2.65 9.00 -19.16
C THR A 117 2.88 7.69 -18.41
N GLY A 118 2.05 6.67 -18.65
CA GLY A 118 2.14 5.38 -17.96
C GLY A 118 3.43 4.59 -18.18
N HIS A 119 4.22 4.97 -19.21
CA HIS A 119 5.54 4.40 -19.48
C HIS A 119 6.65 5.01 -18.62
N LEU A 120 6.38 6.14 -17.95
CA LEU A 120 7.35 6.79 -17.08
C LEU A 120 7.44 6.02 -15.75
N PRO A 121 8.67 5.74 -15.26
CA PRO A 121 8.82 5.17 -13.94
C PRO A 121 8.25 6.14 -12.90
N GLY A 122 7.55 5.60 -11.91
CA GLY A 122 7.06 6.41 -10.79
C GLY A 122 8.20 7.20 -10.17
N VAL A 123 7.99 8.48 -9.94
CA VAL A 123 8.99 9.34 -9.30
C VAL A 123 9.24 8.79 -7.89
N CYS A 124 10.44 8.26 -7.68
CA CYS A 124 10.91 7.84 -6.37
C CYS A 124 11.21 9.12 -5.60
N GLU A 125 10.46 9.39 -4.59
CA GLU A 125 10.61 10.32 -3.48
C GLU A 125 9.33 11.16 -3.29
N GLY A 126 8.46 10.63 -2.44
CA GLY A 126 7.55 11.45 -1.64
C GLY A 126 6.38 12.17 -2.31
N ASP A 127 6.35 12.31 -3.61
CA ASP A 127 5.36 13.15 -4.27
C ASP A 127 4.35 12.34 -5.07
N SER A 128 3.14 12.21 -4.53
CA SER A 128 1.98 11.94 -5.35
C SER A 128 1.85 13.06 -6.36
N VAL A 129 1.86 12.75 -7.65
CA VAL A 129 1.58 13.76 -8.69
C VAL A 129 0.11 14.14 -8.53
N TYR A 130 -0.15 15.19 -7.76
CA TYR A 130 -1.45 15.82 -7.72
C TYR A 130 -1.61 16.64 -9.00
N LEU A 131 -2.31 16.07 -9.97
CA LEU A 131 -2.79 16.84 -11.13
C LEU A 131 -3.84 17.84 -10.64
N ARG A 132 -3.38 18.97 -10.16
CA ARG A 132 -4.22 20.14 -9.91
C ARG A 132 -4.43 20.83 -11.25
N LEU A 133 -5.45 20.42 -11.98
CA LEU A 133 -5.89 21.15 -13.16
C LEU A 133 -6.45 22.50 -12.66
N ARG A 134 -5.68 23.55 -12.84
CA ARG A 134 -6.11 24.91 -12.58
C ARG A 134 -6.95 25.36 -13.76
N GLU A 135 -8.21 25.65 -13.55
CA GLU A 135 -9.02 26.40 -14.52
C GLU A 135 -8.33 27.75 -14.78
N ARG A 136 -8.10 28.06 -16.07
CA ARG A 136 -7.75 29.41 -16.53
C ARG A 136 -9.02 30.19 -16.81
#